data_9fa277e6179495d0fd2276401cde29f3
#
_entry.id   9fa277e6179495d0fd2276401cde29f3
#
_cell.length_a   1.000
_cell.length_b   1.000
_cell.length_c   1.000
_cell.angle_alpha   90.00
_cell.angle_beta   90.00
_cell.angle_gamma   90.00
#
_symmetry.space_group_name_H-M   'P 1'
#
loop_
_entity.id
_entity.type
_entity.pdbx_description
1 polymer ?
#
loop_
_entity_poly.entity_id
_entity_poly.type
_entity_poly.pdbx_seq_one_letter_code
_entity_poly.pdbx_strand_id
1 'polypeptide(L)'
;MDDQIIDQKLQEALKLFDDGKTYTEIRNHFKGTLKEETISYIIRLVDEFAIEENRINAEIKKAKFKMYLGIAAFGISALLIYKFYVEEVLYGLGSLLAYLPMAFALYLIWKGYNEELILKKYRPEIDDSKFRMKRRKKL
;
A
#
# COMPACT_ATOMS: atom_id res chain seq x y z
N MET A 1 -1.46 -19.48 27.95
CA MET A 1 -2.20 -19.78 26.71
C MET A 1 -1.17 -19.73 25.59
N ASP A 2 -0.98 -20.84 24.89
CA ASP A 2 0.11 -20.99 23.94
C ASP A 2 0.05 -19.92 22.84
N ASP A 3 1.14 -19.24 22.60
CA ASP A 3 1.26 -18.20 21.56
C ASP A 3 0.81 -18.74 20.19
N GLN A 4 1.03 -20.05 19.93
CA GLN A 4 0.57 -20.74 18.73
C GLN A 4 -0.95 -20.74 18.56
N ILE A 5 -1.73 -20.86 19.66
CA ILE A 5 -3.19 -20.84 19.59
C ILE A 5 -3.68 -19.43 19.24
N ILE A 6 -3.02 -18.40 19.77
CA ILE A 6 -3.37 -17.01 19.44
C ILE A 6 -3.08 -16.74 17.97
N ASP A 7 -1.94 -17.18 17.44
CA ASP A 7 -1.57 -16.98 16.05
C ASP A 7 -2.55 -17.68 15.09
N GLN A 8 -2.96 -18.91 15.41
CA GLN A 8 -3.98 -19.61 14.62
C GLN A 8 -5.33 -18.88 14.62
N LYS A 9 -5.77 -18.41 15.80
CA LYS A 9 -7.04 -17.69 15.93
C LYS A 9 -6.98 -16.30 15.30
N LEU A 10 -5.83 -15.66 15.27
CA LEU A 10 -5.60 -14.43 14.55
C LEU A 10 -5.73 -14.63 13.04
N GLN A 11 -5.13 -15.70 12.49
CA GLN A 11 -5.25 -16.03 11.07
C GLN A 11 -6.70 -16.33 10.68
N GLU A 12 -7.44 -17.03 11.56
CA GLU A 12 -8.87 -17.28 11.37
C GLU A 12 -9.68 -15.96 11.38
N ALA A 13 -9.38 -15.05 12.30
CA ALA A 13 -10.02 -13.75 12.40
C ALA A 13 -9.74 -12.86 11.18
N LEU A 14 -8.48 -12.84 10.69
CA LEU A 14 -8.11 -12.12 9.47
C LEU A 14 -8.86 -12.67 8.25
N LYS A 15 -8.97 -14.00 8.12
CA LYS A 15 -9.74 -14.62 7.04
C LYS A 15 -11.21 -14.21 7.08
N LEU A 16 -11.82 -14.20 8.27
CA LEU A 16 -13.21 -13.73 8.43
C LEU A 16 -13.36 -12.26 8.06
N PHE A 17 -12.35 -11.44 8.38
CA PHE A 17 -12.32 -10.03 8.02
C PHE A 17 -12.20 -9.85 6.49
N ASP A 18 -11.34 -10.60 5.82
CA ASP A 18 -11.17 -10.61 4.36
C ASP A 18 -12.46 -11.08 3.65
N ASP A 19 -13.22 -12.01 4.28
CA ASP A 19 -14.55 -12.46 3.82
C ASP A 19 -15.65 -11.39 4.06
N GLY A 20 -15.29 -10.20 4.55
CA GLY A 20 -16.20 -9.07 4.74
C GLY A 20 -17.02 -9.12 6.04
N LYS A 21 -16.64 -9.95 7.01
CA LYS A 21 -17.31 -10.00 8.32
C LYS A 21 -16.97 -8.77 9.16
N THR A 22 -17.98 -8.28 9.87
CA THR A 22 -17.82 -7.15 10.80
C THR A 22 -17.08 -7.59 12.08
N TYR A 23 -16.48 -6.66 12.80
CA TYR A 23 -15.84 -6.92 14.10
C TYR A 23 -16.81 -7.56 15.11
N THR A 24 -18.10 -7.22 15.05
CA THR A 24 -19.13 -7.82 15.91
C THR A 24 -19.37 -9.28 15.56
N GLU A 25 -19.39 -9.63 14.28
CA GLU A 25 -19.53 -11.02 13.83
C GLU A 25 -18.31 -11.85 14.18
N ILE A 26 -17.09 -11.31 14.02
CA ILE A 26 -15.83 -11.94 14.42
C ILE A 26 -15.83 -12.18 15.94
N ARG A 27 -16.25 -11.19 16.74
CA ARG A 27 -16.40 -11.34 18.19
C ARG A 27 -17.38 -12.48 18.54
N ASN A 28 -18.53 -12.50 17.90
CA ASN A 28 -19.55 -13.53 18.14
C ASN A 28 -19.07 -14.93 17.73
N HIS A 29 -18.28 -15.04 16.66
CA HIS A 29 -17.68 -16.31 16.23
C HIS A 29 -16.77 -16.93 17.28
N PHE A 30 -15.99 -16.12 18.00
CA PHE A 30 -15.09 -16.59 19.06
C PHE A 30 -15.73 -16.63 20.46
N LYS A 31 -16.95 -16.13 20.62
CA LYS A 31 -17.68 -16.13 21.89
C LYS A 31 -17.98 -17.57 22.32
N GLY A 32 -17.52 -17.94 23.51
CA GLY A 32 -17.66 -19.30 24.03
C GLY A 32 -16.44 -20.21 23.79
N THR A 33 -15.55 -19.87 22.83
CA THR A 33 -14.30 -20.61 22.57
C THR A 33 -13.10 -19.96 23.23
N LEU A 34 -13.11 -18.62 23.33
CA LEU A 34 -12.02 -17.82 23.86
C LEU A 34 -12.53 -16.91 24.99
N LYS A 35 -11.62 -16.52 25.89
CA LYS A 35 -11.87 -15.49 26.90
C LYS A 35 -12.08 -14.13 26.23
N GLU A 36 -12.97 -13.30 26.78
CA GLU A 36 -13.31 -11.98 26.24
C GLU A 36 -12.09 -11.06 26.08
N GLU A 37 -11.12 -11.15 26.98
CA GLU A 37 -9.85 -10.41 26.88
C GLU A 37 -9.04 -10.81 25.63
N THR A 38 -9.03 -12.12 25.32
CA THR A 38 -8.32 -12.66 24.14
C THR A 38 -9.02 -12.25 22.85
N ILE A 39 -10.37 -12.30 22.83
CA ILE A 39 -11.17 -11.84 21.69
C ILE A 39 -10.90 -10.36 21.42
N SER A 40 -10.93 -9.54 22.47
CA SER A 40 -10.66 -8.10 22.34
C SER A 40 -9.23 -7.81 21.86
N TYR A 41 -8.27 -8.65 22.24
CA TYR A 41 -6.90 -8.57 21.76
C TYR A 41 -6.80 -8.91 20.27
N ILE A 42 -7.42 -10.01 19.83
CA ILE A 42 -7.44 -10.43 18.42
C ILE A 42 -8.11 -9.36 17.55
N ILE A 43 -9.26 -8.81 17.97
CA ILE A 43 -9.96 -7.76 17.22
C ILE A 43 -9.08 -6.52 17.06
N ARG A 44 -8.32 -6.14 18.09
CA ARG A 44 -7.40 -5.01 17.99
C ARG A 44 -6.27 -5.26 16.99
N LEU A 45 -5.77 -6.50 16.91
CA LEU A 45 -4.74 -6.85 15.93
C LEU A 45 -5.31 -6.84 14.50
N VAL A 46 -6.54 -7.31 14.32
CA VAL A 46 -7.24 -7.24 13.03
C VAL A 46 -7.46 -5.77 12.60
N ASP A 47 -7.83 -4.90 13.54
CA ASP A 47 -8.02 -3.47 13.27
C ASP A 47 -6.69 -2.79 12.87
N GLU A 48 -5.57 -3.07 13.57
CA GLU A 48 -4.26 -2.58 13.16
C GLU A 48 -3.83 -3.07 11.79
N PHE A 49 -4.11 -4.34 11.47
CA PHE A 49 -3.86 -4.89 10.14
C PHE A 49 -4.67 -4.14 9.07
N ALA A 50 -5.95 -3.92 9.31
CA ALA A 50 -6.83 -3.18 8.39
C ALA A 50 -6.36 -1.73 8.16
N ILE A 51 -5.89 -1.05 9.21
CA ILE A 51 -5.34 0.31 9.10
C ILE A 51 -4.08 0.31 8.25
N GLU A 52 -3.17 -0.63 8.48
CA GLU A 52 -1.91 -0.73 7.72
C GLU A 52 -2.15 -1.10 6.26
N GLU A 53 -3.06 -2.04 6.00
CA GLU A 53 -3.48 -2.40 4.64
C GLU A 53 -4.08 -1.21 3.90
N ASN A 54 -4.95 -0.44 4.53
CA ASN A 54 -5.51 0.78 3.95
C ASN A 54 -4.42 1.82 3.65
N ARG A 55 -3.42 1.95 4.51
CA ARG A 55 -2.26 2.83 4.29
C ARG A 55 -1.48 2.39 3.06
N ILE A 56 -1.16 1.10 2.95
CA ILE A 56 -0.43 0.54 1.80
C ILE A 56 -1.24 0.75 0.51
N ASN A 57 -2.54 0.47 0.54
CA ASN A 57 -3.42 0.68 -0.61
C ASN A 57 -3.47 2.15 -1.05
N ALA A 58 -3.44 3.10 -0.10
CA ALA A 58 -3.37 4.52 -0.40
C ALA A 58 -2.03 4.90 -1.06
N GLU A 59 -0.90 4.34 -0.58
CA GLU A 59 0.41 4.56 -1.19
C GLU A 59 0.52 3.94 -2.59
N ILE A 60 -0.07 2.75 -2.82
CA ILE A 60 -0.18 2.14 -4.16
C ILE A 60 -0.97 3.06 -5.10
N LYS A 61 -2.09 3.65 -4.64
CA LYS A 61 -2.85 4.61 -5.45
C LYS A 61 -2.03 5.83 -5.81
N LYS A 62 -1.23 6.37 -4.89
CA LYS A 62 -0.31 7.49 -5.16
C LYS A 62 0.77 7.11 -6.16
N ALA A 63 1.36 5.92 -6.04
CA ALA A 63 2.36 5.41 -6.98
C ALA A 63 1.78 5.28 -8.40
N LYS A 64 0.58 4.71 -8.54
CA LYS A 64 -0.15 4.65 -9.81
C LYS A 64 -0.46 6.03 -10.38
N PHE A 65 -0.88 6.98 -9.54
CA PHE A 65 -1.13 8.34 -9.98
C PHE A 65 0.13 9.00 -10.56
N LYS A 66 1.29 8.84 -9.92
CA LYS A 66 2.59 9.32 -10.45
C LYS A 66 2.87 8.71 -11.82
N MET A 67 2.64 7.40 -11.98
CA MET A 67 2.86 6.70 -13.25
C MET A 67 1.94 7.25 -14.35
N TYR A 68 0.64 7.42 -14.08
CA TYR A 68 -0.31 7.97 -15.06
C TYR A 68 0.00 9.42 -15.41
N LEU A 69 0.41 10.24 -14.43
CA LEU A 69 0.86 11.60 -14.66
C LEU A 69 2.08 11.63 -15.59
N GLY A 70 3.04 10.72 -15.37
CA GLY A 70 4.19 10.54 -16.23
C GLY A 70 3.81 10.15 -17.66
N ILE A 71 2.87 9.22 -17.84
CA ILE A 71 2.38 8.80 -19.17
C ILE A 71 1.72 9.98 -19.90
N ALA A 72 0.87 10.73 -19.23
CA ALA A 72 0.23 11.91 -19.81
C ALA A 72 1.26 12.99 -20.20
N ALA A 73 2.21 13.29 -19.30
CA ALA A 73 3.29 14.24 -19.56
C ALA A 73 4.20 13.79 -20.73
N PHE A 74 4.48 12.50 -20.83
CA PHE A 74 5.24 11.92 -21.94
C PHE A 74 4.50 12.12 -23.28
N GLY A 75 3.21 11.82 -23.32
CA GLY A 75 2.40 12.02 -24.54
C GLY A 75 2.37 13.48 -24.99
N ILE A 76 2.15 14.42 -24.06
CA ILE A 76 2.16 15.86 -24.35
C ILE A 76 3.54 16.30 -24.85
N SER A 77 4.62 15.86 -24.19
CA SER A 77 6.00 16.19 -24.60
C SER A 77 6.32 15.66 -26.00
N ALA A 78 5.90 14.42 -26.30
CA ALA A 78 6.11 13.84 -27.63
C ALA A 78 5.40 14.62 -28.73
N LEU A 79 4.14 15.05 -28.48
CA LEU A 79 3.38 15.87 -29.43
C LEU A 79 4.01 17.24 -29.66
N LEU A 80 4.52 17.87 -28.59
CA LEU A 80 5.22 19.16 -28.71
C LEU A 80 6.53 19.02 -29.50
N ILE A 81 7.32 17.98 -29.21
CA ILE A 81 8.56 17.72 -29.96
C ILE A 81 8.27 17.48 -31.43
N TYR A 82 7.22 16.67 -31.73
CA TYR A 82 6.81 16.41 -33.11
C TYR A 82 6.42 17.72 -33.83
N LYS A 83 5.61 18.57 -33.19
CA LYS A 83 5.18 19.85 -33.76
C LYS A 83 6.40 20.76 -34.05
N PHE A 84 7.30 20.92 -33.07
CA PHE A 84 8.50 21.75 -33.26
C PHE A 84 9.47 21.18 -34.31
N TYR A 85 9.53 19.84 -34.45
CA TYR A 85 10.31 19.21 -35.50
C TYR A 85 9.77 19.52 -36.90
N VAL A 86 8.45 19.44 -37.08
CA VAL A 86 7.77 19.73 -38.36
C VAL A 86 7.90 21.22 -38.71
N GLU A 87 7.85 22.10 -37.72
CA GLU A 87 8.01 23.57 -37.91
C GLU A 87 9.49 24.02 -38.05
N GLU A 88 10.44 23.04 -38.08
CA GLU A 88 11.91 23.30 -38.18
C GLU A 88 12.48 24.26 -37.11
N VAL A 89 11.82 24.36 -35.96
CA VAL A 89 12.20 25.26 -34.86
C VAL A 89 13.29 24.67 -33.97
N LEU A 90 13.48 23.34 -34.01
CA LEU A 90 14.42 22.62 -33.16
C LEU A 90 15.80 22.48 -33.78
N TYR A 91 16.63 23.55 -33.72
CA TYR A 91 18.03 23.49 -34.10
C TYR A 91 18.99 23.78 -32.92
N GLY A 92 20.09 23.05 -32.85
CA GLY A 92 21.17 23.28 -31.90
C GLY A 92 20.81 22.90 -30.45
N LEU A 93 21.38 23.66 -29.49
CA LEU A 93 21.20 23.41 -28.04
C LEU A 93 19.76 23.49 -27.57
N GLY A 94 18.89 24.25 -28.24
CA GLY A 94 17.48 24.35 -27.94
C GLY A 94 16.73 23.01 -28.09
N SER A 95 17.18 22.15 -29.01
CA SER A 95 16.60 20.82 -29.20
C SER A 95 16.79 19.92 -27.98
N LEU A 96 17.97 20.01 -27.33
CA LEU A 96 18.26 19.22 -26.11
C LEU A 96 17.35 19.60 -24.96
N LEU A 97 17.03 20.88 -24.79
CA LEU A 97 16.13 21.36 -23.73
C LEU A 97 14.69 20.89 -23.94
N ALA A 98 14.26 20.69 -25.19
CA ALA A 98 12.93 20.18 -25.49
C ALA A 98 12.71 18.72 -25.03
N TYR A 99 13.77 17.93 -24.88
CA TYR A 99 13.71 16.55 -24.39
C TYR A 99 13.69 16.43 -22.86
N LEU A 100 14.02 17.48 -22.10
CA LEU A 100 14.01 17.44 -20.64
C LEU A 100 12.65 17.07 -20.03
N PRO A 101 11.49 17.64 -20.47
CA PRO A 101 10.19 17.24 -19.97
C PRO A 101 9.88 15.75 -20.24
N MET A 102 10.31 15.25 -21.41
CA MET A 102 10.14 13.83 -21.77
C MET A 102 10.98 12.91 -20.86
N ALA A 103 12.24 13.27 -20.57
CA ALA A 103 13.08 12.53 -19.64
C ALA A 103 12.50 12.52 -18.22
N PHE A 104 11.97 13.66 -17.76
CA PHE A 104 11.30 13.77 -16.47
C PHE A 104 10.03 12.91 -16.42
N ALA A 105 9.24 12.87 -17.50
CA ALA A 105 8.06 12.02 -17.60
C ALA A 105 8.41 10.53 -17.50
N LEU A 106 9.48 10.09 -18.18
CA LEU A 106 10.01 8.72 -18.07
C LEU A 106 10.45 8.39 -16.64
N TYR A 107 11.13 9.34 -15.97
CA TYR A 107 11.51 9.17 -14.57
C TYR A 107 10.28 8.96 -13.66
N LEU A 108 9.20 9.74 -13.86
CA LEU A 108 7.96 9.57 -13.08
C LEU A 108 7.30 8.21 -13.31
N ILE A 109 7.27 7.73 -14.56
CA ILE A 109 6.74 6.41 -14.90
C ILE A 109 7.55 5.33 -14.20
N TRP A 110 8.87 5.37 -14.34
CA TRP A 110 9.78 4.39 -13.74
C TRP A 110 9.67 4.40 -12.21
N LYS A 111 9.67 5.58 -11.59
CA LYS A 111 9.55 5.74 -10.14
C LYS A 111 8.21 5.21 -9.63
N GLY A 112 7.09 5.58 -10.27
CA GLY A 112 5.76 5.12 -9.89
C GLY A 112 5.62 3.60 -10.02
N TYR A 113 6.15 3.02 -11.09
CA TYR A 113 6.16 1.57 -11.30
C TYR A 113 6.96 0.82 -10.24
N ASN A 114 8.17 1.29 -9.92
CA ASN A 114 8.99 0.66 -8.89
C ASN A 114 8.37 0.77 -7.49
N GLU A 115 7.83 1.94 -7.12
CA GLU A 115 7.10 2.12 -5.86
C GLU A 115 5.92 1.15 -5.76
N GLU A 116 5.13 0.99 -6.83
CA GLU A 116 4.01 0.04 -6.86
C GLU A 116 4.47 -1.41 -6.68
N LEU A 117 5.56 -1.82 -7.36
CA LEU A 117 6.11 -3.17 -7.23
C LEU A 117 6.59 -3.49 -5.81
N ILE A 118 7.29 -2.54 -5.18
CA ILE A 118 7.77 -2.70 -3.81
C ILE A 118 6.60 -2.82 -2.85
N LEU A 119 5.60 -1.92 -2.95
CA LEU A 119 4.44 -1.90 -2.08
C LEU A 119 3.57 -3.16 -2.23
N LYS A 120 3.43 -3.70 -3.44
CA LYS A 120 2.69 -4.96 -3.67
C LYS A 120 3.39 -6.19 -3.07
N LYS A 121 4.70 -6.17 -2.93
CA LYS A 121 5.45 -7.24 -2.25
C LYS A 121 5.40 -7.13 -0.74
N TYR A 122 5.08 -5.94 -0.24
CA TYR A 122 4.98 -5.68 1.19
C TYR A 122 3.69 -6.32 1.71
N ARG A 123 3.83 -7.35 2.54
CA ARG A 123 2.73 -7.85 3.38
C ARG A 123 2.84 -7.17 4.73
N PRO A 124 1.75 -6.57 5.24
CA PRO A 124 1.77 -6.02 6.58
C PRO A 124 2.09 -7.16 7.58
N GLU A 125 3.22 -7.05 8.25
CA GLU A 125 3.55 -7.90 9.39
C GLU A 125 2.84 -7.35 10.61
N ILE A 126 2.08 -8.20 11.30
CA ILE A 126 1.44 -7.83 12.54
C ILE A 126 2.53 -7.80 13.62
N ASP A 127 2.98 -6.58 13.95
CA ASP A 127 3.91 -6.38 15.05
C ASP A 127 3.17 -6.48 16.40
N ASP A 128 3.03 -7.68 16.91
CA ASP A 128 2.42 -7.92 18.22
C ASP A 128 3.38 -7.58 19.38
N SER A 129 4.64 -7.22 19.10
CA SER A 129 5.65 -6.91 20.11
C SER A 129 5.23 -5.77 21.03
N LYS A 130 4.57 -4.74 20.48
CA LYS A 130 4.01 -3.62 21.24
C LYS A 130 2.96 -4.05 22.26
N PHE A 131 2.22 -5.11 21.98
CA PHE A 131 1.16 -5.66 22.81
C PHE A 131 1.71 -6.64 23.84
N ARG A 132 2.72 -7.45 23.49
CA ARG A 132 3.45 -8.34 24.42
C ARG A 132 4.10 -7.57 25.54
N MET A 133 4.70 -6.40 25.28
CA MET A 133 5.31 -5.56 26.33
C MET A 133 4.28 -4.98 27.32
N LYS A 134 3.07 -4.65 26.88
CA LYS A 134 2.00 -4.16 27.78
C LYS A 134 1.45 -5.27 28.69
N ARG A 135 1.44 -6.53 28.26
CA ARG A 135 1.06 -7.67 29.10
C ARG A 135 2.02 -7.91 30.25
N ARG A 136 3.36 -7.82 30.01
CA ARG A 136 4.36 -8.02 31.07
C ARG A 136 4.33 -6.96 32.17
N LYS A 137 3.77 -5.77 31.91
CA LYS A 137 3.62 -4.69 32.90
C LYS A 137 2.36 -4.78 33.76
N LYS A 138 1.44 -5.72 33.48
CA LYS A 138 0.19 -5.91 34.23
C LYS A 138 0.17 -7.18 35.09
N LEU A 139 1.25 -7.98 35.08
CA LEU A 139 1.53 -9.10 35.99
C LEU A 139 2.59 -8.69 37.01
#